data_80836cf4f59a2adb8cf9e0f05ba2350f
#
_entry.id   80836cf4f59a2adb8cf9e0f05ba2350f
#
_cell.length_a   1.000
_cell.length_b   1.000
_cell.length_c   1.000
_cell.angle_alpha   90.00
_cell.angle_beta   90.00
_cell.angle_gamma   90.00
#
_symmetry.space_group_name_H-M   'P 1'
#
loop_
_entity.id
_entity.type
_entity.pdbx_description
1 polymer ?
#
loop_
_entity_poly.entity_id
_entity_poly.type
_entity_poly.pdbx_seq_one_letter_code
_entity_poly.pdbx_strand_id
1 'polypeptide(L)'
;MLKSMIGGGDVNVFNEIEILASENLAAKTVDALDINCRYYEKTGFLKKQDHYGTSPIIVEAPKELFDTLSVTLPFKIKVYADGKTDITVKKGMFSNYAELKGVELPATVKTPFGLFVVKPTQYFTPKHEYSITASVAGNIPAALELQKDMTVDLKAKKTDIVYMDVMDSDVKRGRDILNTLVRLYNERGMKESDTQGMTTARFIDERLSLIYKNLMGSEAEIEAYKKAHNLIDPVAQAKTTIIKGETSESAIIALETQYRIASMIKGFITDPANKHSLIPFESDSLSAKMVRTYNALITQRQHLETSAKADNPALVQLDQQLNAMRENMLGSVNNALG
;
A
#
# COMPACT_ATOMS: atom_id res chain seq x y z
N MET A 1 -17.79 -22.26 -10.83
CA MET A 1 -16.77 -22.91 -10.00
C MET A 1 -15.37 -22.24 -10.04
N LEU A 2 -15.04 -21.39 -11.00
CA LEU A 2 -13.73 -20.67 -11.01
C LEU A 2 -13.69 -19.40 -10.13
N LYS A 3 -14.82 -18.87 -9.71
CA LYS A 3 -14.93 -17.63 -8.90
C LYS A 3 -14.60 -17.82 -7.41
N SER A 4 -14.55 -19.05 -6.93
CA SER A 4 -14.22 -19.37 -5.53
C SER A 4 -12.76 -19.79 -5.30
N MET A 5 -11.98 -19.91 -6.38
CA MET A 5 -10.55 -20.28 -6.29
C MET A 5 -9.57 -19.09 -6.33
N ILE A 6 -10.05 -17.91 -6.70
CA ILE A 6 -9.28 -16.68 -6.62
C ILE A 6 -9.86 -15.97 -5.39
N GLY A 7 -9.13 -15.95 -4.28
CA GLY A 7 -9.50 -15.42 -2.95
C GLY A 7 -10.45 -14.23 -2.94
N GLY A 8 -11.72 -14.47 -3.28
CA GLY A 8 -12.80 -13.51 -3.19
C GLY A 8 -13.34 -13.52 -1.76
N GLY A 9 -12.56 -13.02 -0.80
CA GLY A 9 -13.15 -12.45 0.39
C GLY A 9 -14.09 -11.35 -0.06
N ASP A 10 -15.30 -11.28 0.50
CA ASP A 10 -16.22 -10.16 0.29
C ASP A 10 -15.40 -8.87 0.44
N VAL A 11 -15.22 -8.14 -0.67
CA VAL A 11 -14.53 -6.85 -0.66
C VAL A 11 -15.35 -5.98 0.29
N ASN A 12 -14.78 -5.69 1.45
CA ASN A 12 -15.45 -4.83 2.41
C ASN A 12 -15.35 -3.40 1.87
N VAL A 13 -16.40 -2.94 1.22
CA VAL A 13 -16.47 -1.62 0.58
C VAL A 13 -16.12 -0.49 1.56
N PHE A 14 -16.37 -0.68 2.86
CA PHE A 14 -15.95 0.29 3.88
C PHE A 14 -14.42 0.39 3.98
N ASN A 15 -13.69 -0.71 3.83
CA ASN A 15 -12.22 -0.67 3.80
C ASN A 15 -11.73 0.08 2.56
N GLU A 16 -12.39 -0.09 1.41
CA GLU A 16 -12.02 0.63 0.18
C GLU A 16 -12.26 2.14 0.31
N ILE A 17 -13.33 2.54 1.00
CA ILE A 17 -13.59 3.95 1.33
C ILE A 17 -12.47 4.51 2.22
N GLU A 18 -12.09 3.81 3.27
CA GLU A 18 -11.00 4.23 4.16
C GLU A 18 -9.66 4.34 3.42
N ILE A 19 -9.39 3.43 2.49
CA ILE A 19 -8.18 3.48 1.64
C ILE A 19 -8.22 4.70 0.73
N LEU A 20 -9.35 4.94 0.05
CA LEU A 20 -9.52 6.07 -0.85
C LEU A 20 -9.44 7.42 -0.10
N ALA A 21 -9.94 7.47 1.13
CA ALA A 21 -9.89 8.64 2.00
C ALA A 21 -8.56 8.77 2.79
N SER A 22 -7.61 7.84 2.63
CA SER A 22 -6.40 7.79 3.44
C SER A 22 -5.44 8.95 3.18
N GLU A 23 -4.76 9.41 4.24
CA GLU A 23 -3.68 10.41 4.16
C GLU A 23 -2.57 9.97 3.20
N ASN A 24 -2.23 8.67 3.19
CA ASN A 24 -1.19 8.13 2.33
C ASN A 24 -1.54 8.27 0.83
N LEU A 25 -2.78 7.98 0.45
CA LEU A 25 -3.21 8.11 -0.93
C LEU A 25 -3.34 9.59 -1.33
N ALA A 26 -3.81 10.44 -0.42
CA ALA A 26 -3.83 11.89 -0.61
C ALA A 26 -2.41 12.46 -0.79
N ALA A 27 -1.43 12.04 0.04
CA ALA A 27 -0.04 12.49 -0.07
C ALA A 27 0.60 12.05 -1.40
N LYS A 28 0.37 10.82 -1.83
CA LYS A 28 0.82 10.33 -3.15
C LYS A 28 0.16 11.10 -4.31
N THR A 29 -1.09 11.51 -4.15
CA THR A 29 -1.80 12.32 -5.14
C THR A 29 -1.22 13.72 -5.22
N VAL A 30 -0.91 14.33 -4.08
CA VAL A 30 -0.24 15.63 -3.99
C VAL A 30 1.13 15.58 -4.68
N ASP A 31 1.94 14.57 -4.39
CA ASP A 31 3.26 14.38 -5.01
C ASP A 31 3.16 14.11 -6.53
N ALA A 32 2.22 13.27 -6.95
CA ALA A 32 2.05 12.91 -8.36
C ALA A 32 1.57 14.07 -9.24
N LEU A 33 0.87 15.05 -8.67
CA LEU A 33 0.35 16.22 -9.36
C LEU A 33 1.14 17.50 -9.10
N ASP A 34 2.17 17.45 -8.25
CA ASP A 34 2.94 18.62 -7.77
C ASP A 34 2.02 19.75 -7.22
N ILE A 35 0.91 19.38 -6.56
CA ILE A 35 -0.10 20.33 -6.06
C ILE A 35 0.16 20.81 -4.62
N ASN A 36 1.30 20.52 -4.06
CA ASN A 36 1.79 21.09 -2.81
C ASN A 36 2.12 22.60 -2.93
N CYS A 37 2.21 23.12 -4.16
CA CYS A 37 2.31 24.55 -4.43
C CYS A 37 1.06 25.05 -5.17
N ARG A 38 0.31 25.97 -4.54
CA ARG A 38 -0.88 26.60 -5.15
C ARG A 38 -0.59 28.07 -5.41
N TYR A 39 -0.97 28.56 -6.60
CA TYR A 39 -0.67 29.91 -7.06
C TYR A 39 -1.95 30.69 -7.30
N TYR A 40 -2.05 31.86 -6.67
CA TYR A 40 -3.19 32.76 -6.78
C TYR A 40 -2.76 34.15 -7.20
N GLU A 41 -3.45 34.76 -8.12
CA GLU A 41 -3.29 36.15 -8.48
C GLU A 41 -4.49 36.97 -7.96
N LYS A 42 -4.21 38.14 -7.38
CA LYS A 42 -5.27 39.07 -7.01
C LYS A 42 -5.75 39.86 -8.22
N THR A 43 -6.94 39.55 -8.70
CA THR A 43 -7.58 40.28 -9.80
C THR A 43 -8.65 41.19 -9.21
N GLY A 44 -8.29 42.45 -8.86
CA GLY A 44 -9.19 43.42 -8.21
C GLY A 44 -9.32 43.26 -6.69
N PHE A 45 -10.41 43.85 -6.11
CA PHE A 45 -10.53 44.01 -4.65
C PHE A 45 -10.86 42.72 -3.90
N LEU A 46 -11.58 41.75 -4.54
CA LEU A 46 -12.05 40.52 -3.89
C LEU A 46 -11.88 39.23 -4.69
N LYS A 47 -11.44 39.31 -5.96
CA LYS A 47 -11.24 38.12 -6.80
C LYS A 47 -9.82 37.60 -6.68
N LYS A 48 -9.68 36.31 -6.38
CA LYS A 48 -8.44 35.55 -6.53
C LYS A 48 -8.63 34.63 -7.74
N GLN A 49 -7.71 34.72 -8.68
CA GLN A 49 -7.63 33.80 -9.80
C GLN A 49 -6.64 32.72 -9.44
N ASP A 50 -7.06 31.48 -9.53
CA ASP A 50 -6.20 30.31 -9.37
C ASP A 50 -5.44 30.03 -10.69
N HIS A 51 -4.16 29.73 -10.63
CA HIS A 51 -3.30 29.50 -11.77
C HIS A 51 -2.80 28.05 -11.83
N TYR A 52 -3.71 27.07 -11.70
CA TYR A 52 -3.33 25.66 -11.82
C TYR A 52 -2.75 25.34 -13.20
N GLY A 53 -1.45 24.98 -13.23
CA GLY A 53 -0.72 24.66 -14.46
C GLY A 53 -0.44 25.85 -15.40
N THR A 54 -0.86 27.06 -15.04
CA THR A 54 -0.71 28.27 -15.88
C THR A 54 -0.07 29.44 -15.15
N SER A 55 0.52 29.19 -13.98
CA SER A 55 1.18 30.26 -13.22
C SER A 55 2.36 30.85 -13.98
N PRO A 56 2.47 32.19 -14.08
CA PRO A 56 3.62 32.85 -14.69
C PRO A 56 4.90 32.68 -13.88
N ILE A 57 4.79 32.39 -12.59
CA ILE A 57 5.90 32.24 -11.66
C ILE A 57 5.65 30.99 -10.83
N ILE A 58 6.70 30.20 -10.60
CA ILE A 58 6.68 29.03 -9.73
C ILE A 58 7.75 29.12 -8.64
N VAL A 59 7.49 28.41 -7.55
CA VAL A 59 8.41 28.21 -6.43
C VAL A 59 8.82 26.75 -6.43
N GLU A 60 10.10 26.49 -6.57
CA GLU A 60 10.68 25.15 -6.56
C GLU A 60 11.55 24.93 -5.33
N ALA A 61 11.62 23.70 -4.89
CA ALA A 61 12.53 23.23 -3.87
C ALA A 61 12.87 21.74 -4.13
N PRO A 62 13.94 21.22 -3.52
CA PRO A 62 14.22 19.78 -3.54
C PRO A 62 13.02 18.98 -2.99
N LYS A 63 12.74 17.80 -3.58
CA LYS A 63 11.61 16.96 -3.15
C LYS A 63 11.68 16.58 -1.67
N GLU A 64 12.87 16.30 -1.18
CA GLU A 64 13.14 15.95 0.23
C GLU A 64 12.70 17.07 1.20
N LEU A 65 12.69 18.32 0.72
CA LEU A 65 12.22 19.43 1.52
C LEU A 65 10.69 19.39 1.68
N PHE A 66 9.96 19.04 0.64
CA PHE A 66 8.49 18.88 0.73
C PHE A 66 8.08 17.71 1.62
N ASP A 67 8.90 16.65 1.69
CA ASP A 67 8.65 15.50 2.59
C ASP A 67 8.81 15.87 4.06
N THR A 68 9.72 16.79 4.36
CA THR A 68 10.05 17.20 5.74
C THR A 68 9.33 18.48 6.20
N LEU A 69 8.77 19.25 5.27
CA LEU A 69 8.09 20.52 5.58
C LEU A 69 6.74 20.25 6.25
N SER A 70 6.63 20.57 7.53
CA SER A 70 5.42 20.35 8.33
C SER A 70 4.44 21.53 8.36
N VAL A 71 4.75 22.60 7.60
CA VAL A 71 3.97 23.84 7.59
C VAL A 71 3.69 24.29 6.15
N THR A 72 2.71 25.19 6.01
CA THR A 72 2.43 25.89 4.77
C THR A 72 3.07 27.27 4.80
N LEU A 73 3.88 27.57 3.79
CA LEU A 73 4.62 28.84 3.65
C LEU A 73 3.95 29.73 2.59
N PRO A 74 3.36 30.85 2.99
CA PRO A 74 2.78 31.81 2.04
C PRO A 74 3.89 32.72 1.48
N PHE A 75 4.19 32.56 0.19
CA PHE A 75 5.04 33.45 -0.58
C PHE A 75 4.20 34.56 -1.24
N LYS A 76 4.54 35.80 -1.01
CA LYS A 76 4.03 36.95 -1.75
C LYS A 76 5.09 37.39 -2.73
N ILE A 77 4.79 37.30 -4.01
CA ILE A 77 5.71 37.58 -5.10
C ILE A 77 5.12 38.74 -5.93
N LYS A 78 5.79 39.85 -5.96
CA LYS A 78 5.36 41.01 -6.75
C LYS A 78 6.43 41.32 -7.79
N VAL A 79 6.09 41.21 -9.06
CA VAL A 79 6.94 41.54 -10.19
C VAL A 79 6.52 42.88 -10.74
N TYR A 80 7.49 43.75 -10.96
CA TYR A 80 7.29 45.09 -11.51
C TYR A 80 7.58 45.10 -13.03
N ALA A 81 7.08 46.11 -13.71
CA ALA A 81 7.27 46.28 -15.16
C ALA A 81 8.74 46.42 -15.60
N ASP A 82 9.64 46.81 -14.69
CA ASP A 82 11.09 46.88 -14.92
C ASP A 82 11.80 45.52 -14.78
N GLY A 83 11.05 44.45 -14.46
CA GLY A 83 11.57 43.11 -14.26
C GLY A 83 12.04 42.81 -12.84
N LYS A 84 12.10 43.82 -11.97
CA LYS A 84 12.46 43.61 -10.56
C LYS A 84 11.35 42.91 -9.82
N THR A 85 11.72 42.13 -8.83
CA THR A 85 10.80 41.31 -8.07
C THR A 85 11.00 41.44 -6.57
N ASP A 86 9.92 41.66 -5.84
CA ASP A 86 9.90 41.59 -4.39
C ASP A 86 9.30 40.23 -3.98
N ILE A 87 10.00 39.51 -3.11
CA ILE A 87 9.58 38.21 -2.60
C ILE A 87 9.53 38.27 -1.09
N THR A 88 8.39 37.97 -0.51
CA THR A 88 8.20 37.93 0.95
C THR A 88 7.62 36.59 1.35
N VAL A 89 8.29 35.86 2.23
CA VAL A 89 7.78 34.61 2.84
C VAL A 89 7.21 34.95 4.20
N LYS A 90 5.89 34.82 4.36
CA LYS A 90 5.20 35.22 5.58
C LYS A 90 5.31 34.18 6.68
N LYS A 91 5.61 34.61 7.91
CA LYS A 91 5.53 33.80 9.14
C LYS A 91 4.19 33.97 9.84
N GLY A 92 3.58 35.13 9.68
CA GLY A 92 2.31 35.52 10.29
C GLY A 92 1.89 36.91 9.84
N MET A 93 1.02 37.56 10.60
CA MET A 93 0.47 38.86 10.21
C MET A 93 1.55 39.96 10.19
N PHE A 94 2.49 39.94 11.14
CA PHE A 94 3.47 41.01 11.34
C PHE A 94 4.92 40.60 11.19
N SER A 95 5.21 39.33 10.79
CA SER A 95 6.57 38.85 10.68
C SER A 95 6.77 38.03 9.40
N ASN A 96 8.02 38.03 8.91
CA ASN A 96 8.42 37.28 7.72
C ASN A 96 9.52 36.26 8.07
N TYR A 97 9.53 35.12 7.40
CA TYR A 97 10.64 34.18 7.40
C TYR A 97 11.79 34.67 6.52
N ALA A 98 11.45 35.29 5.38
CA ALA A 98 12.42 35.90 4.45
C ALA A 98 11.80 37.06 3.69
N GLU A 99 12.62 38.00 3.28
CA GLU A 99 12.23 39.14 2.43
C GLU A 99 13.39 39.47 1.48
N LEU A 100 13.12 39.51 0.19
CA LEU A 100 14.01 39.96 -0.88
C LEU A 100 13.33 41.09 -1.64
N LYS A 101 14.01 42.15 -1.95
CA LYS A 101 13.48 43.32 -2.69
C LYS A 101 14.33 43.63 -3.92
N GLY A 102 13.65 43.95 -5.01
CA GLY A 102 14.26 44.37 -6.26
C GLY A 102 15.20 43.34 -6.89
N VAL A 103 14.98 42.07 -6.66
CA VAL A 103 15.79 40.98 -7.24
C VAL A 103 15.30 40.62 -8.63
N GLU A 104 16.20 40.07 -9.46
CA GLU A 104 15.83 39.50 -10.75
C GLU A 104 15.51 38.02 -10.62
N LEU A 105 14.58 37.51 -11.44
CA LEU A 105 14.25 36.09 -11.51
C LEU A 105 15.18 35.34 -12.49
N PRO A 106 15.61 34.10 -12.19
CA PRO A 106 15.31 33.34 -11.00
C PRO A 106 16.04 33.80 -9.73
N ALA A 107 15.33 33.77 -8.58
CA ALA A 107 15.88 34.23 -7.31
C ALA A 107 15.78 33.10 -6.26
N THR A 108 16.86 32.93 -5.47
CA THR A 108 16.90 31.96 -4.37
C THR A 108 16.52 32.64 -3.07
N VAL A 109 15.52 32.07 -2.39
CA VAL A 109 14.99 32.53 -1.11
C VAL A 109 15.43 31.56 -0.01
N LYS A 110 16.23 32.07 0.93
CA LYS A 110 16.63 31.27 2.11
C LYS A 110 15.60 31.43 3.22
N THR A 111 15.07 30.34 3.69
CA THR A 111 14.14 30.29 4.84
C THR A 111 14.71 29.40 5.94
N PRO A 112 14.16 29.41 7.16
CA PRO A 112 14.54 28.47 8.22
C PRO A 112 14.28 26.99 7.87
N PHE A 113 13.44 26.72 6.87
CA PHE A 113 13.07 25.37 6.44
C PHE A 113 13.94 24.85 5.28
N GLY A 114 14.63 25.74 4.56
CA GLY A 114 15.48 25.39 3.43
C GLY A 114 15.54 26.47 2.35
N LEU A 115 16.07 26.10 1.20
CA LEU A 115 16.23 26.96 0.04
C LEU A 115 15.08 26.72 -0.94
N PHE A 116 14.46 27.82 -1.37
CA PHE A 116 13.43 27.83 -2.42
C PHE A 116 13.92 28.69 -3.58
N VAL A 117 13.61 28.27 -4.80
CA VAL A 117 13.94 29.02 -6.01
C VAL A 117 12.64 29.53 -6.63
N VAL A 118 12.53 30.83 -6.77
CA VAL A 118 11.41 31.46 -7.47
C VAL A 118 11.85 31.73 -8.90
N LYS A 119 11.14 31.21 -9.89
CA LYS A 119 11.50 31.33 -11.31
C LYS A 119 10.29 31.59 -12.20
N PRO A 120 10.51 32.27 -13.36
CA PRO A 120 9.48 32.46 -14.36
C PRO A 120 9.19 31.14 -15.10
N THR A 121 7.96 30.99 -15.61
CA THR A 121 7.52 29.90 -16.46
C THR A 121 7.35 30.35 -17.92
N GLN A 122 6.90 29.45 -18.79
CA GLN A 122 6.50 29.78 -20.17
C GLN A 122 5.32 30.77 -20.27
N TYR A 123 4.54 30.91 -19.19
CA TYR A 123 3.41 31.85 -19.12
C TYR A 123 3.81 33.26 -18.65
N PHE A 124 5.08 33.42 -18.33
CA PHE A 124 5.61 34.72 -17.91
C PHE A 124 5.75 35.67 -19.11
N THR A 125 5.13 36.86 -19.00
CA THR A 125 5.22 37.90 -20.02
C THR A 125 6.11 39.04 -19.50
N PRO A 126 7.21 39.36 -20.19
CA PRO A 126 8.07 40.48 -19.81
C PRO A 126 7.31 41.81 -19.77
N LYS A 127 7.70 42.69 -18.88
CA LYS A 127 7.10 44.03 -18.68
C LYS A 127 5.63 44.03 -18.18
N HIS A 128 5.09 42.86 -17.84
CA HIS A 128 3.81 42.74 -17.18
C HIS A 128 4.01 42.69 -15.65
N GLU A 129 3.15 43.39 -14.92
CA GLU A 129 3.17 43.36 -13.45
C GLU A 129 2.38 42.18 -12.94
N TYR A 130 2.96 41.41 -12.01
CA TYR A 130 2.32 40.29 -11.37
C TYR A 130 2.25 40.46 -9.86
N SER A 131 1.14 40.06 -9.27
CA SER A 131 0.98 39.99 -7.81
C SER A 131 0.53 38.58 -7.41
N ILE A 132 1.46 37.64 -7.40
CA ILE A 132 1.22 36.23 -7.14
C ILE A 132 1.38 35.93 -5.66
N THR A 133 0.42 35.19 -5.11
CA THR A 133 0.57 34.54 -3.80
C THR A 133 0.74 33.05 -4.05
N ALA A 134 1.90 32.50 -3.70
CA ALA A 134 2.12 31.06 -3.72
C ALA A 134 1.95 30.51 -2.31
N SER A 135 1.10 29.51 -2.17
CA SER A 135 0.95 28.71 -0.94
C SER A 135 1.78 27.46 -1.12
N VAL A 136 2.91 27.38 -0.44
CA VAL A 136 3.87 26.27 -0.54
C VAL A 136 3.74 25.42 0.72
N ALA A 137 3.24 24.21 0.57
CA ALA A 137 3.00 23.28 1.66
C ALA A 137 3.92 22.04 1.55
N GLY A 138 4.24 21.41 2.66
CA GLY A 138 4.82 20.08 2.64
C GLY A 138 3.79 19.02 2.19
N ASN A 139 4.27 17.82 1.84
CA ASN A 139 3.40 16.77 1.33
C ASN A 139 2.30 16.37 2.34
N ILE A 140 2.62 16.25 3.61
CA ILE A 140 1.64 15.91 4.65
C ILE A 140 0.64 17.05 4.88
N PRO A 141 1.03 18.32 5.12
CA PRO A 141 0.07 19.42 5.22
C PRO A 141 -0.84 19.57 3.99
N ALA A 142 -0.31 19.40 2.79
CA ALA A 142 -1.10 19.45 1.56
C ALA A 142 -2.08 18.27 1.45
N ALA A 143 -1.67 17.07 1.86
CA ALA A 143 -2.54 15.89 1.91
C ALA A 143 -3.68 16.06 2.91
N LEU A 144 -3.40 16.58 4.10
CA LEU A 144 -4.43 16.86 5.11
C LEU A 144 -5.42 17.95 4.65
N GLU A 145 -4.97 18.95 3.90
CA GLU A 145 -5.84 19.91 3.26
C GLU A 145 -6.73 19.27 2.21
N LEU A 146 -6.14 18.44 1.33
CA LEU A 146 -6.89 17.67 0.33
C LEU A 146 -7.94 16.76 0.97
N GLN A 147 -7.59 16.05 2.04
CA GLN A 147 -8.56 15.19 2.76
C GLN A 147 -9.76 15.97 3.31
N LYS A 148 -9.57 17.20 3.79
CA LYS A 148 -10.68 18.04 4.29
C LYS A 148 -11.61 18.47 3.17
N ASP A 149 -11.07 18.69 1.98
CA ASP A 149 -11.81 19.13 0.81
C ASP A 149 -12.42 17.96 0.02
N MET A 150 -12.10 16.72 0.41
CA MET A 150 -12.54 15.50 -0.25
C MET A 150 -13.57 14.75 0.59
N THR A 151 -14.60 14.24 -0.07
CA THR A 151 -15.58 13.32 0.51
C THR A 151 -15.54 12.00 -0.25
N VAL A 152 -15.47 10.90 0.47
CA VAL A 152 -15.56 9.55 -0.07
C VAL A 152 -16.62 8.81 0.72
N ASP A 153 -17.69 8.36 0.08
CA ASP A 153 -18.82 7.70 0.76
C ASP A 153 -19.56 6.75 -0.18
N LEU A 154 -20.44 5.94 0.37
CA LEU A 154 -21.36 5.11 -0.41
C LEU A 154 -22.47 5.95 -1.02
N LYS A 155 -22.79 5.69 -2.29
CA LYS A 155 -23.91 6.35 -2.96
C LYS A 155 -25.26 6.05 -2.28
N ALA A 156 -25.41 4.87 -1.68
CA ALA A 156 -26.56 4.46 -0.88
C ALA A 156 -26.19 3.28 0.04
N LYS A 157 -26.93 3.10 1.15
CA LYS A 157 -26.67 2.09 2.21
C LYS A 157 -26.63 0.61 1.77
N LYS A 158 -27.06 0.29 0.55
CA LYS A 158 -27.14 -1.08 0.01
C LYS A 158 -26.50 -1.21 -1.38
N THR A 159 -25.47 -0.43 -1.65
CA THR A 159 -24.78 -0.45 -2.95
C THR A 159 -23.27 -0.52 -2.71
N ASP A 160 -22.55 -1.16 -3.63
CA ASP A 160 -21.09 -1.19 -3.68
C ASP A 160 -20.52 -0.04 -4.51
N ILE A 161 -21.34 1.00 -4.76
CA ILE A 161 -20.92 2.17 -5.53
C ILE A 161 -20.37 3.22 -4.57
N VAL A 162 -19.08 3.49 -4.68
CA VAL A 162 -18.39 4.57 -3.96
C VAL A 162 -18.57 5.87 -4.74
N TYR A 163 -18.99 6.91 -4.04
CA TYR A 163 -19.04 8.27 -4.52
C TYR A 163 -17.82 9.04 -4.00
N MET A 164 -17.19 9.78 -4.89
CA MET A 164 -16.05 10.64 -4.54
C MET A 164 -16.31 12.05 -5.03
N ASP A 165 -16.07 13.02 -4.16
CA ASP A 165 -16.21 14.45 -4.44
C ASP A 165 -15.01 15.21 -3.89
N VAL A 166 -14.60 16.29 -4.57
CA VAL A 166 -13.55 17.18 -4.11
C VAL A 166 -13.99 18.63 -4.32
N MET A 167 -13.90 19.43 -3.28
CA MET A 167 -14.17 20.87 -3.33
C MET A 167 -12.87 21.59 -3.72
N ASP A 168 -12.84 22.18 -4.91
CA ASP A 168 -11.67 22.91 -5.40
C ASP A 168 -12.09 24.19 -6.13
N SER A 169 -11.24 25.23 -6.08
CA SER A 169 -11.44 26.49 -6.79
C SER A 169 -11.18 26.37 -8.30
N ASP A 170 -10.44 25.34 -8.73
CA ASP A 170 -10.14 25.04 -10.13
C ASP A 170 -10.72 23.67 -10.54
N VAL A 171 -11.65 23.68 -11.50
CA VAL A 171 -12.33 22.46 -11.98
C VAL A 171 -11.37 21.46 -12.61
N LYS A 172 -10.32 21.94 -13.28
CA LYS A 172 -9.31 21.07 -13.91
C LYS A 172 -8.51 20.35 -12.82
N ARG A 173 -8.05 21.07 -11.79
CA ARG A 173 -7.33 20.48 -10.66
C ARG A 173 -8.19 19.46 -9.93
N GLY A 174 -9.45 19.76 -9.63
CA GLY A 174 -10.37 18.81 -8.99
C GLY A 174 -10.53 17.52 -9.78
N ARG A 175 -10.67 17.61 -11.10
CA ARG A 175 -10.71 16.44 -11.98
C ARG A 175 -9.41 15.66 -12.01
N ASP A 176 -8.26 16.35 -12.09
CA ASP A 176 -6.95 15.72 -12.10
C ASP A 176 -6.67 15.01 -10.77
N ILE A 177 -7.11 15.57 -9.64
CA ILE A 177 -7.06 14.94 -8.31
C ILE A 177 -7.85 13.64 -8.29
N LEU A 178 -9.14 13.66 -8.66
CA LEU A 178 -10.00 12.47 -8.64
C LEU A 178 -9.47 11.37 -9.56
N ASN A 179 -9.05 11.73 -10.78
CA ASN A 179 -8.48 10.76 -11.72
C ASN A 179 -7.16 10.15 -11.21
N THR A 180 -6.32 10.96 -10.58
CA THR A 180 -5.04 10.49 -10.02
C THR A 180 -5.24 9.60 -8.81
N LEU A 181 -6.19 9.94 -7.93
CA LEU A 181 -6.60 9.09 -6.80
C LEU A 181 -7.04 7.70 -7.27
N VAL A 182 -7.95 7.64 -8.26
CA VAL A 182 -8.42 6.37 -8.82
C VAL A 182 -7.29 5.60 -9.48
N ARG A 183 -6.40 6.26 -10.21
CA ARG A 183 -5.25 5.62 -10.84
C ARG A 183 -4.29 5.02 -9.79
N LEU A 184 -3.92 5.79 -8.78
CA LEU A 184 -3.01 5.34 -7.71
C LEU A 184 -3.62 4.22 -6.86
N TYR A 185 -4.93 4.29 -6.62
CA TYR A 185 -5.69 3.22 -5.96
C TYR A 185 -5.62 1.92 -6.78
N ASN A 186 -5.88 1.98 -8.08
CA ASN A 186 -5.82 0.82 -8.97
C ASN A 186 -4.38 0.25 -9.07
N GLU A 187 -3.37 1.12 -9.19
CA GLU A 187 -1.96 0.70 -9.20
C GLU A 187 -1.56 -0.02 -7.90
N ARG A 188 -2.08 0.44 -6.77
CA ARG A 188 -1.88 -0.23 -5.49
C ARG A 188 -2.53 -1.62 -5.48
N GLY A 189 -3.79 -1.73 -5.88
CA GLY A 189 -4.51 -3.01 -5.94
C GLY A 189 -3.82 -4.02 -6.85
N MET A 190 -3.30 -3.59 -8.00
CA MET A 190 -2.51 -4.45 -8.90
C MET A 190 -1.21 -4.93 -8.22
N LYS A 191 -0.46 -4.05 -7.56
CA LYS A 191 0.77 -4.43 -6.85
C LYS A 191 0.52 -5.41 -5.72
N GLU A 192 -0.55 -5.22 -4.96
CA GLU A 192 -0.95 -6.13 -3.88
C GLU A 192 -1.31 -7.51 -4.45
N SER A 193 -2.09 -7.56 -5.54
CA SER A 193 -2.45 -8.80 -6.24
C SER A 193 -1.23 -9.52 -6.81
N ASP A 194 -0.32 -8.80 -7.47
CA ASP A 194 0.92 -9.35 -8.04
C ASP A 194 1.81 -9.94 -6.94
N THR A 195 1.97 -9.23 -5.83
CA THR A 195 2.76 -9.70 -4.68
C THR A 195 2.18 -10.98 -4.08
N GLN A 196 0.85 -11.04 -3.95
CA GLN A 196 0.15 -12.22 -3.46
C GLN A 196 0.29 -13.39 -4.44
N GLY A 197 0.14 -13.13 -5.75
CA GLY A 197 0.32 -14.11 -6.81
C GLY A 197 1.74 -14.69 -6.84
N MET A 198 2.76 -13.82 -6.75
CA MET A 198 4.17 -14.25 -6.71
C MET A 198 4.49 -15.07 -5.46
N THR A 199 3.96 -14.70 -4.31
CA THR A 199 4.14 -15.45 -3.06
C THR A 199 3.51 -16.82 -3.15
N THR A 200 2.31 -16.92 -3.73
CA THR A 200 1.61 -18.19 -3.96
C THR A 200 2.35 -19.06 -4.97
N ALA A 201 2.84 -18.50 -6.07
CA ALA A 201 3.61 -19.23 -7.08
C ALA A 201 4.90 -19.81 -6.48
N ARG A 202 5.67 -18.99 -5.74
CA ARG A 202 6.87 -19.45 -5.07
C ARG A 202 6.60 -20.60 -4.10
N PHE A 203 5.53 -20.48 -3.31
CA PHE A 203 5.11 -21.55 -2.41
C PHE A 203 4.78 -22.84 -3.14
N ILE A 204 4.05 -22.76 -4.27
CA ILE A 204 3.73 -23.93 -5.10
C ILE A 204 5.00 -24.59 -5.64
N ASP A 205 5.96 -23.80 -6.13
CA ASP A 205 7.23 -24.29 -6.67
C ASP A 205 8.07 -24.98 -5.59
N GLU A 206 8.16 -24.39 -4.40
CA GLU A 206 8.84 -25.01 -3.25
C GLU A 206 8.19 -26.33 -2.85
N ARG A 207 6.87 -26.39 -2.86
CA ARG A 207 6.11 -27.59 -2.54
C ARG A 207 6.27 -28.67 -3.59
N LEU A 208 6.23 -28.33 -4.88
CA LEU A 208 6.51 -29.24 -5.97
C LEU A 208 7.92 -29.84 -5.86
N SER A 209 8.92 -29.00 -5.59
CA SER A 209 10.30 -29.45 -5.40
C SER A 209 10.42 -30.44 -4.25
N LEU A 210 9.73 -30.20 -3.13
CA LEU A 210 9.71 -31.11 -1.98
C LEU A 210 9.04 -32.45 -2.32
N ILE A 211 7.91 -32.41 -3.04
CA ILE A 211 7.19 -33.63 -3.48
C ILE A 211 8.07 -34.45 -4.43
N TYR A 212 8.73 -33.81 -5.41
CA TYR A 212 9.65 -34.49 -6.31
C TYR A 212 10.81 -35.15 -5.56
N LYS A 213 11.40 -34.44 -4.59
CA LYS A 213 12.50 -35.00 -3.76
C LYS A 213 12.04 -36.22 -2.96
N ASN A 214 10.84 -36.18 -2.40
CA ASN A 214 10.28 -37.31 -1.64
C ASN A 214 9.93 -38.47 -2.55
N LEU A 215 9.36 -38.23 -3.73
CA LEU A 215 9.04 -39.26 -4.71
C LEU A 215 10.32 -39.97 -5.16
N MET A 216 11.38 -39.24 -5.51
CA MET A 216 12.68 -39.81 -5.88
C MET A 216 13.30 -40.63 -4.73
N GLY A 217 13.14 -40.16 -3.48
CA GLY A 217 13.58 -40.90 -2.29
C GLY A 217 12.82 -42.23 -2.14
N SER A 218 11.50 -42.20 -2.25
CA SER A 218 10.66 -43.42 -2.16
C SER A 218 10.92 -44.39 -3.32
N GLU A 219 11.11 -43.91 -4.54
CA GLU A 219 11.48 -44.77 -5.68
C GLU A 219 12.84 -45.45 -5.47
N ALA A 220 13.85 -44.72 -4.94
CA ALA A 220 15.13 -45.28 -4.62
C ALA A 220 15.07 -46.34 -3.50
N GLU A 221 14.24 -46.12 -2.46
CA GLU A 221 13.98 -47.10 -1.39
C GLU A 221 13.28 -48.34 -1.92
N ILE A 222 12.29 -48.20 -2.79
CA ILE A 222 11.58 -49.31 -3.44
C ILE A 222 12.55 -50.09 -4.32
N GLU A 223 13.42 -49.42 -5.07
CA GLU A 223 14.43 -50.09 -5.92
C GLU A 223 15.47 -50.86 -5.07
N ALA A 224 15.94 -50.25 -3.98
CA ALA A 224 16.86 -50.89 -3.04
C ALA A 224 16.22 -52.12 -2.38
N TYR A 225 14.93 -52.01 -1.95
CA TYR A 225 14.20 -53.13 -1.39
C TYR A 225 13.98 -54.27 -2.39
N LYS A 226 13.63 -53.98 -3.65
CA LYS A 226 13.50 -54.95 -4.72
C LYS A 226 14.80 -55.68 -4.97
N LYS A 227 15.97 -54.98 -5.01
CA LYS A 227 17.29 -55.56 -5.18
C LYS A 227 17.70 -56.43 -3.97
N ALA A 228 17.42 -56.00 -2.75
CA ALA A 228 17.77 -56.75 -1.54
C ALA A 228 17.00 -58.05 -1.37
N HIS A 229 15.76 -58.12 -1.88
CA HIS A 229 14.88 -59.29 -1.75
C HIS A 229 14.72 -60.12 -3.01
N ASN A 230 15.51 -59.87 -4.08
CA ASN A 230 15.45 -60.59 -5.36
C ASN A 230 14.05 -60.67 -5.98
N LEU A 231 13.23 -59.63 -5.83
CA LEU A 231 11.86 -59.53 -6.31
C LEU A 231 11.88 -59.22 -7.82
N ILE A 232 11.91 -60.26 -8.67
CA ILE A 232 11.94 -60.12 -10.13
C ILE A 232 10.57 -59.79 -10.72
N ASP A 233 9.45 -60.17 -10.05
CA ASP A 233 8.10 -59.79 -10.44
C ASP A 233 7.14 -59.74 -9.23
N PRO A 234 6.84 -58.60 -8.66
CA PRO A 234 5.94 -58.46 -7.53
C PRO A 234 4.44 -58.67 -7.89
N VAL A 235 4.09 -58.58 -9.18
CA VAL A 235 2.66 -58.57 -9.60
C VAL A 235 2.00 -59.92 -9.46
N ALA A 236 2.76 -61.02 -9.61
CA ALA A 236 2.21 -62.37 -9.47
C ALA A 236 2.00 -62.83 -8.00
N GLN A 237 2.83 -62.34 -7.04
CA GLN A 237 2.65 -62.67 -5.61
C GLN A 237 1.77 -61.72 -4.84
N ALA A 238 1.55 -60.49 -5.35
CA ALA A 238 0.83 -59.45 -4.66
C ALA A 238 -0.71 -59.57 -4.74
N LYS A 239 -1.26 -60.38 -5.66
CA LYS A 239 -2.72 -60.54 -5.77
C LYS A 239 -3.42 -61.07 -4.54
N THR A 240 -2.70 -61.76 -3.65
CA THR A 240 -3.28 -62.33 -2.40
C THR A 240 -3.05 -61.48 -1.15
N THR A 241 -2.08 -60.55 -1.19
CA THR A 241 -1.74 -59.70 -0.03
C THR A 241 -2.24 -58.27 -0.16
N ILE A 242 -2.57 -57.81 -1.38
CA ILE A 242 -2.94 -56.44 -1.70
C ILE A 242 -4.27 -55.95 -1.08
N ILE A 243 -5.25 -56.84 -0.90
CA ILE A 243 -6.58 -56.48 -0.37
C ILE A 243 -6.53 -55.98 1.11
N LYS A 244 -5.47 -56.33 1.85
CA LYS A 244 -5.28 -55.87 3.25
C LYS A 244 -4.31 -54.71 3.39
N GLY A 245 -3.49 -54.40 2.37
CA GLY A 245 -2.47 -53.34 2.40
C GLY A 245 -2.99 -51.95 1.99
N GLU A 246 -3.90 -51.90 1.02
CA GLU A 246 -4.33 -50.59 0.40
C GLU A 246 -4.97 -49.62 1.39
N THR A 247 -5.72 -50.14 2.41
CA THR A 247 -6.35 -49.29 3.42
C THR A 247 -5.34 -48.72 4.43
N SER A 248 -4.29 -49.48 4.74
CA SER A 248 -3.25 -49.05 5.69
C SER A 248 -2.27 -48.06 5.06
N GLU A 249 -1.90 -48.29 3.81
CA GLU A 249 -0.97 -47.42 3.06
C GLU A 249 -1.60 -46.06 2.74
N SER A 250 -2.88 -46.04 2.35
CA SER A 250 -3.64 -44.82 2.18
C SER A 250 -3.78 -44.02 3.49
N ALA A 251 -3.98 -44.71 4.62
CA ALA A 251 -4.06 -44.08 5.93
C ALA A 251 -2.70 -43.51 6.38
N ILE A 252 -1.58 -44.21 6.09
CA ILE A 252 -0.24 -43.75 6.40
C ILE A 252 0.10 -42.50 5.56
N ILE A 253 -0.18 -42.52 4.26
CA ILE A 253 0.02 -41.37 3.36
C ILE A 253 -0.82 -40.16 3.83
N ALA A 254 -2.07 -40.39 4.24
CA ALA A 254 -2.93 -39.33 4.76
C ALA A 254 -2.38 -38.72 6.07
N LEU A 255 -1.93 -39.56 7.00
CA LEU A 255 -1.31 -39.16 8.27
C LEU A 255 0.01 -38.41 8.03
N GLU A 256 0.85 -38.92 7.15
CA GLU A 256 2.12 -38.28 6.79
C GLU A 256 1.92 -36.91 6.12
N THR A 257 0.89 -36.79 5.29
CA THR A 257 0.47 -35.53 4.68
C THR A 257 0.01 -34.54 5.73
N GLN A 258 -0.83 -34.99 6.69
CA GLN A 258 -1.28 -34.14 7.80
C GLN A 258 -0.12 -33.69 8.70
N TYR A 259 0.79 -34.60 9.03
CA TYR A 259 2.00 -34.28 9.80
C TYR A 259 2.86 -33.24 9.10
N ARG A 260 3.08 -33.37 7.80
CA ARG A 260 3.87 -32.42 7.01
C ARG A 260 3.20 -31.05 6.93
N ILE A 261 1.88 -31.00 6.71
CA ILE A 261 1.12 -29.73 6.73
C ILE A 261 1.25 -29.06 8.09
N ALA A 262 1.06 -29.79 9.17
CA ALA A 262 1.21 -29.29 10.53
C ALA A 262 2.64 -28.74 10.79
N SER A 263 3.65 -29.48 10.36
CA SER A 263 5.06 -29.08 10.48
C SER A 263 5.37 -27.81 9.67
N MET A 264 4.81 -27.66 8.48
CA MET A 264 4.96 -26.46 7.65
C MET A 264 4.29 -25.23 8.29
N ILE A 265 3.06 -25.40 8.84
CA ILE A 265 2.36 -24.34 9.56
C ILE A 265 3.21 -23.92 10.78
N LYS A 266 3.75 -24.88 11.52
CA LYS A 266 4.64 -24.61 12.66
C LYS A 266 5.85 -23.80 12.23
N GLY A 267 6.56 -24.22 11.20
CA GLY A 267 7.73 -23.52 10.67
C GLY A 267 7.40 -22.08 10.25
N PHE A 268 6.30 -21.89 9.55
CA PHE A 268 5.85 -20.56 9.12
C PHE A 268 5.52 -19.64 10.30
N ILE A 269 4.78 -20.16 11.29
CA ILE A 269 4.36 -19.37 12.47
C ILE A 269 5.56 -19.05 13.38
N THR A 270 6.52 -19.95 13.53
CA THR A 270 7.69 -19.73 14.40
C THR A 270 8.72 -18.79 13.80
N ASP A 271 8.73 -18.59 12.48
CA ASP A 271 9.65 -17.68 11.83
C ASP A 271 9.25 -16.21 12.10
N PRO A 272 10.14 -15.42 12.73
CA PRO A 272 9.88 -13.99 12.99
C PRO A 272 9.68 -13.16 11.73
N ALA A 273 10.29 -13.56 10.60
CA ALA A 273 10.14 -12.88 9.31
C ALA A 273 8.69 -12.93 8.80
N ASN A 274 7.92 -13.93 9.20
CA ASN A 274 6.53 -14.13 8.79
C ASN A 274 5.51 -13.54 9.77
N LYS A 275 5.94 -12.66 10.68
CA LYS A 275 5.07 -12.13 11.75
C LYS A 275 3.78 -11.49 11.23
N HIS A 276 3.84 -10.81 10.08
CA HIS A 276 2.72 -10.11 9.47
C HIS A 276 2.43 -10.61 8.04
N SER A 277 2.77 -11.86 7.76
CA SER A 277 2.57 -12.48 6.45
C SER A 277 1.36 -13.42 6.46
N LEU A 278 0.66 -13.47 5.31
CA LEU A 278 -0.43 -14.42 5.10
C LEU A 278 0.11 -15.85 5.03
N ILE A 279 -0.56 -16.79 5.68
CA ILE A 279 -0.28 -18.22 5.52
C ILE A 279 -0.82 -18.66 4.15
N PRO A 280 0.04 -19.12 3.22
CA PRO A 280 -0.33 -19.27 1.81
C PRO A 280 -1.00 -20.62 1.46
N PHE A 281 -1.65 -21.29 2.40
CA PHE A 281 -2.31 -22.56 2.12
C PHE A 281 -3.59 -22.76 2.91
N GLU A 282 -4.58 -23.34 2.25
CA GLU A 282 -5.80 -23.87 2.86
C GLU A 282 -5.73 -25.41 2.92
N SER A 283 -6.11 -25.98 4.04
CA SER A 283 -6.31 -27.43 4.16
C SER A 283 -7.74 -27.71 4.60
N ASP A 284 -8.32 -28.82 4.21
CA ASP A 284 -9.68 -29.23 4.63
C ASP A 284 -9.75 -29.72 6.09
N SER A 285 -8.67 -29.54 6.86
CA SER A 285 -8.58 -29.96 8.26
C SER A 285 -9.08 -28.89 9.24
N LEU A 286 -9.13 -29.26 10.55
CA LEU A 286 -9.46 -28.34 11.66
C LEU A 286 -8.60 -27.07 11.65
N SER A 287 -7.37 -27.15 11.14
CA SER A 287 -6.44 -26.04 10.96
C SER A 287 -6.90 -25.01 9.92
N ALA A 288 -7.71 -25.40 8.95
CA ALA A 288 -8.19 -24.51 7.89
C ALA A 288 -8.97 -23.31 8.41
N LYS A 289 -9.81 -23.52 9.41
CA LYS A 289 -10.57 -22.43 10.03
C LYS A 289 -9.66 -21.44 10.74
N MET A 290 -8.64 -21.95 11.42
CA MET A 290 -7.68 -21.09 12.13
C MET A 290 -6.80 -20.29 11.15
N VAL A 291 -6.34 -20.92 10.07
CA VAL A 291 -5.59 -20.27 8.99
C VAL A 291 -6.42 -19.17 8.33
N ARG A 292 -7.68 -19.43 7.98
CA ARG A 292 -8.56 -18.38 7.41
C ARG A 292 -8.78 -17.22 8.36
N THR A 293 -9.01 -17.47 9.65
CA THR A 293 -9.19 -16.41 10.65
C THR A 293 -7.89 -15.60 10.81
N TYR A 294 -6.74 -16.26 10.86
CA TYR A 294 -5.44 -15.57 10.91
C TYR A 294 -5.21 -14.71 9.69
N ASN A 295 -5.43 -15.24 8.49
CA ASN A 295 -5.27 -14.50 7.24
C ASN A 295 -6.21 -13.29 7.14
N ALA A 296 -7.45 -13.41 7.64
CA ALA A 296 -8.38 -12.28 7.72
C ALA A 296 -7.86 -11.16 8.64
N LEU A 297 -7.28 -11.51 9.81
CA LEU A 297 -6.67 -10.53 10.71
C LEU A 297 -5.44 -9.86 10.10
N ILE A 298 -4.59 -10.61 9.38
CA ILE A 298 -3.45 -10.05 8.65
C ILE A 298 -3.91 -9.05 7.59
N THR A 299 -4.92 -9.42 6.79
CA THR A 299 -5.48 -8.53 5.77
C THR A 299 -6.02 -7.25 6.42
N GLN A 300 -6.79 -7.37 7.50
CA GLN A 300 -7.31 -6.22 8.23
C GLN A 300 -6.19 -5.32 8.78
N ARG A 301 -5.13 -5.91 9.31
CA ARG A 301 -3.95 -5.18 9.79
C ARG A 301 -3.25 -4.43 8.66
N GLN A 302 -3.01 -5.10 7.53
CA GLN A 302 -2.39 -4.49 6.35
C GLN A 302 -3.20 -3.30 5.82
N HIS A 303 -4.52 -3.42 5.79
CA HIS A 303 -5.40 -2.31 5.43
C HIS A 303 -5.26 -1.13 6.39
N LEU A 304 -5.26 -1.40 7.69
CA LEU A 304 -5.15 -0.34 8.69
C LEU A 304 -3.75 0.32 8.68
N GLU A 305 -2.68 -0.44 8.46
CA GLU A 305 -1.30 0.05 8.40
C GLU A 305 -1.07 1.03 7.24
N THR A 306 -1.86 0.93 6.17
CA THR A 306 -1.76 1.87 5.04
C THR A 306 -2.41 3.22 5.30
N SER A 307 -3.30 3.31 6.29
CA SER A 307 -4.09 4.51 6.61
C SER A 307 -3.79 5.10 7.99
N ALA A 308 -3.10 4.35 8.87
CA ALA A 308 -2.86 4.75 10.25
C ALA A 308 -1.35 4.84 10.56
N LYS A 309 -1.00 5.68 11.54
CA LYS A 309 0.35 5.72 12.11
C LYS A 309 0.64 4.46 12.92
N ALA A 310 1.93 4.12 13.05
CA ALA A 310 2.37 2.89 13.74
C ALA A 310 1.92 2.78 15.22
N ASP A 311 1.60 3.89 15.86
CA ASP A 311 1.12 3.98 17.26
C ASP A 311 -0.42 3.96 17.37
N ASN A 312 -1.15 3.70 16.29
CA ASN A 312 -2.61 3.64 16.31
C ASN A 312 -3.09 2.52 17.25
N PRO A 313 -3.96 2.80 18.24
CA PRO A 313 -4.47 1.81 19.16
C PRO A 313 -5.12 0.59 18.51
N ALA A 314 -5.76 0.77 17.37
CA ALA A 314 -6.38 -0.32 16.62
C ALA A 314 -5.34 -1.27 16.00
N LEU A 315 -4.18 -0.75 15.52
CA LEU A 315 -3.06 -1.58 15.06
C LEU A 315 -2.48 -2.39 16.22
N VAL A 316 -2.29 -1.77 17.37
CA VAL A 316 -1.79 -2.45 18.58
C VAL A 316 -2.74 -3.57 19.00
N GLN A 317 -4.05 -3.33 18.96
CA GLN A 317 -5.06 -4.34 19.27
C GLN A 317 -5.04 -5.51 18.27
N LEU A 318 -4.90 -5.24 16.97
CA LEU A 318 -4.77 -6.27 15.95
C LEU A 318 -3.49 -7.10 16.12
N ASP A 319 -2.37 -6.46 16.47
CA ASP A 319 -1.11 -7.17 16.74
C ASP A 319 -1.23 -8.08 17.97
N GLN A 320 -1.97 -7.66 18.99
CA GLN A 320 -2.27 -8.51 20.16
C GLN A 320 -3.14 -9.72 19.77
N GLN A 321 -4.18 -9.51 18.95
CA GLN A 321 -5.04 -10.60 18.46
C GLN A 321 -4.25 -11.58 17.58
N LEU A 322 -3.38 -11.08 16.71
CA LEU A 322 -2.52 -11.91 15.86
C LEU A 322 -1.54 -12.73 16.69
N ASN A 323 -0.92 -12.15 17.70
CA ASN A 323 -0.02 -12.89 18.60
C ASN A 323 -0.77 -14.00 19.35
N ALA A 324 -1.93 -13.70 19.93
CA ALA A 324 -2.77 -14.71 20.61
C ALA A 324 -3.20 -15.83 19.66
N MET A 325 -3.55 -15.48 18.41
CA MET A 325 -3.92 -16.46 17.38
C MET A 325 -2.72 -17.35 17.00
N ARG A 326 -1.50 -16.79 16.87
CA ARG A 326 -0.26 -17.56 16.62
C ARG A 326 0.02 -18.56 17.74
N GLU A 327 -0.11 -18.16 19.00
CA GLU A 327 0.04 -19.06 20.15
C GLU A 327 -0.99 -20.19 20.14
N ASN A 328 -2.26 -19.88 19.87
CA ASN A 328 -3.31 -20.88 19.75
C ASN A 328 -3.05 -21.88 18.61
N MET A 329 -2.59 -21.37 17.46
CA MET A 329 -2.23 -22.21 16.32
C MET A 329 -1.03 -23.09 16.63
N LEU A 330 0.00 -22.57 17.30
CA LEU A 330 1.17 -23.35 17.74
C LEU A 330 0.77 -24.47 18.71
N GLY A 331 -0.11 -24.17 19.68
CA GLY A 331 -0.65 -25.15 20.60
C GLY A 331 -1.40 -26.29 19.85
N SER A 332 -2.27 -25.91 18.92
CA SER A 332 -3.03 -26.89 18.10
C SER A 332 -2.12 -27.75 17.22
N VAL A 333 -1.13 -27.12 16.57
CA VAL A 333 -0.17 -27.82 15.70
C VAL A 333 0.73 -28.74 16.51
N ASN A 334 1.22 -28.33 17.67
CA ASN A 334 2.02 -29.18 18.54
C ASN A 334 1.23 -30.40 19.04
N ASN A 335 -0.06 -30.23 19.35
CA ASN A 335 -0.93 -31.37 19.71
C ASN A 335 -1.19 -32.31 18.52
N ALA A 336 -1.11 -31.85 17.29
CA ALA A 336 -1.24 -32.68 16.09
C ALA A 336 0.08 -33.40 15.70
N LEU A 337 1.22 -32.91 16.19
CA LEU A 337 2.56 -33.48 15.93
C LEU A 337 3.04 -34.42 17.04
N GLY A 338 2.41 -34.39 18.23
CA GLY A 338 2.73 -35.25 19.39
C GLY A 338 1.79 -36.39 19.51
#